data_8598f77a3ac6bf1cf98d01575ecc4ab5
#
_entry.id   8598f77a3ac6bf1cf98d01575ecc4ab5
#
_cell.length_a   1.000
_cell.length_b   1.000
_cell.length_c   1.000
_cell.angle_alpha   90.00
_cell.angle_beta   90.00
_cell.angle_gamma   90.00
#
_symmetry.space_group_name_H-M   'P 1'
#
loop_
_entity.id
_entity.type
_entity.pdbx_description
1 polymer ?
#
loop_
_entity_poly.entity_id
_entity_poly.type
_entity_poly.pdbx_seq_one_letter_code
_entity_poly.pdbx_strand_id
1 'polypeptide(L)'
;MVNLDEKLDRAWQVRRAHFPDEITWSYPLDTAVLSLTGQQCALDCAHCGGHYLSGMRPIWETEPDGSTSCLISGGCDPSGRVPVLAHLDTVRRWRAGRTMNWHVGFVTDDEMDTIAPLVDTVSFDFVGDDATIREVYGTERTVQDYIDTYRLLRRYARTLPHVTVGLRGGELGHELPALELLHELGVDGLVLLVFMPTPGTRYAERLPPEPDLVADLIAQARMRFARVPLYLGCMRPKGSYRDQLDPLAVRAGINVIVSPSRPARQTASQLGLSARKMRECCVL
;
A
#
# COMPACT_ATOMS: atom_id res chain seq x y z
N MET A 1 -20.50 -16.81 -16.61
CA MET A 1 -19.50 -15.98 -15.89
C MET A 1 -19.18 -14.78 -16.78
N VAL A 2 -19.19 -13.56 -16.24
CA VAL A 2 -18.81 -12.35 -16.98
C VAL A 2 -17.32 -12.45 -17.32
N ASN A 3 -16.96 -12.23 -18.58
CA ASN A 3 -15.58 -12.26 -19.06
C ASN A 3 -14.76 -11.13 -18.42
N LEU A 4 -13.44 -11.31 -18.22
CA LEU A 4 -12.55 -10.29 -17.66
C LEU A 4 -12.64 -8.97 -18.45
N ASP A 5 -12.62 -9.03 -19.79
CA ASP A 5 -12.72 -7.83 -20.63
C ASP A 5 -14.00 -7.02 -20.35
N GLU A 6 -15.13 -7.67 -20.19
CA GLU A 6 -16.39 -6.99 -19.85
C GLU A 6 -16.33 -6.31 -18.47
N LYS A 7 -15.65 -6.94 -17.48
CA LYS A 7 -15.45 -6.35 -16.16
C LYS A 7 -14.53 -5.14 -16.23
N LEU A 8 -13.43 -5.23 -16.98
CA LEU A 8 -12.51 -4.12 -17.19
C LEU A 8 -13.20 -2.94 -17.89
N ASP A 9 -14.03 -3.21 -18.91
CA ASP A 9 -14.78 -2.17 -19.61
C ASP A 9 -15.79 -1.47 -18.70
N ARG A 10 -16.49 -2.21 -17.83
CA ARG A 10 -17.38 -1.61 -16.81
C ARG A 10 -16.62 -0.76 -15.81
N ALA A 11 -15.50 -1.27 -15.29
CA ALA A 11 -14.65 -0.52 -14.37
C ALA A 11 -14.10 0.75 -15.02
N TRP A 12 -13.70 0.68 -16.29
CA TRP A 12 -13.26 1.82 -17.07
C TRP A 12 -14.37 2.88 -17.21
N GLN A 13 -15.62 2.49 -17.50
CA GLN A 13 -16.76 3.42 -17.56
C GLN A 13 -17.00 4.12 -16.21
N VAL A 14 -16.93 3.37 -15.11
CA VAL A 14 -17.04 3.94 -13.76
C VAL A 14 -15.93 4.97 -13.53
N ARG A 15 -14.68 4.65 -13.88
CA ARG A 15 -13.56 5.59 -13.76
C ARG A 15 -13.80 6.88 -14.55
N ARG A 16 -14.18 6.75 -15.82
CA ARG A 16 -14.44 7.91 -16.69
C ARG A 16 -15.57 8.80 -16.20
N ALA A 17 -16.58 8.22 -15.55
CA ALA A 17 -17.71 8.98 -15.01
C ALA A 17 -17.33 9.82 -13.77
N HIS A 18 -16.21 9.50 -13.08
CA HIS A 18 -15.91 10.09 -11.78
C HIS A 18 -14.51 10.72 -11.67
N PHE A 19 -13.65 10.52 -12.65
CA PHE A 19 -12.28 11.04 -12.63
C PHE A 19 -11.92 11.71 -13.95
N PRO A 20 -11.05 12.72 -13.94
CA PRO A 20 -10.54 13.33 -15.15
C PRO A 20 -9.77 12.33 -16.01
N ASP A 21 -9.59 12.64 -17.29
CA ASP A 21 -8.77 11.85 -18.21
C ASP A 21 -7.26 12.06 -17.93
N GLU A 22 -6.88 11.78 -16.68
CA GLU A 22 -5.51 11.90 -16.18
C GLU A 22 -5.13 10.66 -15.35
N ILE A 23 -3.90 10.18 -15.50
CA ILE A 23 -3.31 9.13 -14.65
C ILE A 23 -1.99 9.62 -14.06
N THR A 24 -1.71 9.26 -12.81
CA THR A 24 -0.46 9.64 -12.14
C THR A 24 0.54 8.50 -12.16
N TRP A 25 1.74 8.79 -12.65
CA TRP A 25 2.92 7.92 -12.55
C TRP A 25 3.78 8.37 -11.39
N SER A 26 3.81 7.59 -10.31
CA SER A 26 4.66 7.87 -9.15
C SER A 26 6.02 7.19 -9.30
N TYR A 27 7.07 7.97 -9.12
CA TYR A 27 8.47 7.53 -9.06
C TYR A 27 9.06 8.09 -7.77
N PRO A 28 9.01 7.38 -6.62
CA PRO A 28 9.32 7.93 -5.31
C PRO A 28 10.83 8.18 -5.11
N LEU A 29 11.41 9.02 -5.96
CA LEU A 29 12.83 9.37 -5.97
C LEU A 29 13.18 10.44 -4.93
N ASP A 30 12.18 11.26 -4.56
CA ASP A 30 12.34 12.39 -3.64
C ASP A 30 11.73 12.07 -2.25
N THR A 31 11.52 10.77 -1.95
CA THR A 31 11.06 10.29 -0.65
C THR A 31 12.19 9.57 0.07
N ALA A 32 12.62 10.11 1.22
CA ALA A 32 13.51 9.40 2.13
C ALA A 32 12.76 8.25 2.82
N VAL A 33 13.34 7.05 2.79
CA VAL A 33 12.73 5.86 3.41
C VAL A 33 13.50 5.52 4.67
N LEU A 34 12.87 5.75 5.85
CA LEU A 34 13.54 5.75 7.15
C LEU A 34 12.93 4.73 8.10
N SER A 35 13.78 3.92 8.73
CA SER A 35 13.41 2.91 9.71
C SER A 35 13.68 3.39 11.14
N LEU A 36 12.67 3.24 12.01
CA LEU A 36 12.78 3.48 13.46
C LEU A 36 13.47 2.32 14.20
N THR A 37 13.64 1.15 13.54
CA THR A 37 14.22 -0.06 14.14
C THR A 37 15.45 -0.58 13.39
N GLY A 38 15.92 0.13 12.36
CA GLY A 38 16.89 -0.40 11.42
C GLY A 38 16.33 -1.63 10.71
N GLN A 39 17.01 -2.77 10.82
CA GLN A 39 16.56 -4.03 10.22
C GLN A 39 15.88 -4.99 11.22
N GLN A 40 15.66 -4.55 12.46
CA GLN A 40 15.08 -5.40 13.50
C GLN A 40 13.55 -5.45 13.35
N CYS A 41 12.99 -6.66 13.36
CA CYS A 41 11.57 -6.95 13.41
C CYS A 41 11.36 -8.22 14.23
N ALA A 42 10.39 -8.18 15.15
CA ALA A 42 10.09 -9.35 15.97
C ALA A 42 9.09 -10.31 15.30
N LEU A 43 8.44 -9.87 14.21
CA LEU A 43 7.54 -10.71 13.43
C LEU A 43 8.30 -11.46 12.33
N ASP A 44 7.98 -12.75 12.17
CA ASP A 44 8.42 -13.58 11.05
C ASP A 44 7.25 -13.79 10.07
N CYS A 45 6.80 -12.69 9.46
CA CYS A 45 5.68 -12.73 8.52
C CYS A 45 6.02 -13.61 7.32
N ALA A 46 5.10 -14.49 6.94
CA ALA A 46 5.30 -15.49 5.89
C ALA A 46 5.76 -14.93 4.54
N HIS A 47 5.37 -13.69 4.22
CA HIS A 47 5.69 -13.02 2.95
C HIS A 47 6.89 -12.08 3.03
N CYS A 48 7.31 -11.67 4.23
CA CYS A 48 8.26 -10.56 4.43
C CYS A 48 9.52 -10.97 5.20
N GLY A 49 9.39 -11.68 6.36
CA GLY A 49 10.53 -12.04 7.21
C GLY A 49 11.46 -10.87 7.56
N GLY A 50 10.94 -9.64 7.64
CA GLY A 50 11.76 -8.44 7.86
C GLY A 50 12.53 -7.93 6.63
N HIS A 51 12.48 -8.63 5.50
CA HIS A 51 13.30 -8.35 4.30
C HIS A 51 13.19 -6.90 3.81
N TYR A 52 11.98 -6.32 3.85
CA TYR A 52 11.77 -4.96 3.30
C TYR A 52 12.46 -3.86 4.12
N LEU A 53 12.83 -4.15 5.37
CA LEU A 53 13.62 -3.22 6.19
C LEU A 53 15.03 -3.01 5.65
N SER A 54 15.57 -3.95 4.87
CA SER A 54 16.90 -3.82 4.26
C SER A 54 16.98 -2.66 3.24
N GLY A 55 15.84 -2.23 2.70
CA GLY A 55 15.73 -1.07 1.82
C GLY A 55 15.53 0.26 2.55
N MET A 56 15.44 0.25 3.88
CA MET A 56 15.21 1.44 4.71
C MET A 56 16.49 1.86 5.42
N ARG A 57 16.72 3.17 5.52
CA ARG A 57 17.87 3.71 6.25
C ARG A 57 17.53 3.86 7.73
N PRO A 58 18.39 3.40 8.68
CA PRO A 58 18.20 3.67 10.10
C PRO A 58 18.14 5.18 10.36
N ILE A 59 17.08 5.66 11.01
CA ILE A 59 16.85 7.09 11.17
C ILE A 59 17.94 7.78 12.01
N TRP A 60 18.54 7.05 12.95
CA TRP A 60 19.60 7.58 13.83
C TRP A 60 20.97 7.69 13.15
N GLU A 61 21.16 7.01 12.02
CA GLU A 61 22.39 7.03 11.23
C GLU A 61 22.26 7.94 10.00
N THR A 62 21.13 8.61 9.84
CA THR A 62 20.80 9.33 8.60
C THR A 62 20.45 10.79 8.92
N GLU A 63 21.17 11.70 8.28
CA GLU A 63 20.85 13.13 8.35
C GLU A 63 19.89 13.53 7.23
N PRO A 64 19.06 14.58 7.46
CA PRO A 64 18.20 15.13 6.44
C PRO A 64 18.96 15.50 5.16
N ASP A 65 18.46 15.02 4.03
CA ASP A 65 19.01 15.24 2.70
C ASP A 65 18.09 16.14 1.84
N GLY A 66 18.29 16.14 0.53
CA GLY A 66 17.50 16.92 -0.43
C GLY A 66 16.10 16.36 -0.72
N SER A 67 15.64 15.30 -0.01
CA SER A 67 14.30 14.75 -0.20
C SER A 67 13.21 15.75 0.20
N THR A 68 12.08 15.72 -0.51
CA THR A 68 10.91 16.58 -0.24
C THR A 68 9.89 15.91 0.66
N SER A 69 10.03 14.60 0.85
CA SER A 69 9.12 13.79 1.68
C SER A 69 9.85 12.65 2.38
N CYS A 70 9.20 12.08 3.39
CA CYS A 70 9.69 10.92 4.12
C CYS A 70 8.63 9.84 4.22
N LEU A 71 9.05 8.58 4.12
CA LEU A 71 8.33 7.41 4.62
C LEU A 71 8.98 6.99 5.93
N ILE A 72 8.25 7.11 7.03
CA ILE A 72 8.68 6.65 8.36
C ILE A 72 8.01 5.31 8.65
N SER A 73 8.79 4.30 8.97
CA SER A 73 8.31 2.99 9.39
C SER A 73 9.36 2.26 10.23
N GLY A 74 9.21 0.97 10.42
CA GLY A 74 10.16 0.11 11.14
C GLY A 74 9.63 -1.31 11.22
N GLY A 75 10.41 -2.21 11.82
CA GLY A 75 9.93 -3.52 12.19
C GLY A 75 8.98 -3.46 13.37
N CYS A 76 8.16 -4.48 13.48
CA CYS A 76 7.17 -4.60 14.54
C CYS A 76 7.71 -5.32 15.77
N ASP A 77 7.13 -5.02 16.93
CA ASP A 77 7.19 -5.88 18.11
C ASP A 77 6.31 -7.14 17.93
N PRO A 78 6.31 -8.10 18.89
CA PRO A 78 5.51 -9.32 18.78
C PRO A 78 3.99 -9.06 18.67
N SER A 79 3.51 -7.89 19.03
CA SER A 79 2.10 -7.51 18.94
C SER A 79 1.73 -6.78 17.64
N GLY A 80 2.66 -6.63 16.71
CA GLY A 80 2.45 -6.01 15.42
C GLY A 80 2.55 -4.47 15.43
N ARG A 81 3.25 -3.88 16.42
CA ARG A 81 3.37 -2.43 16.62
C ARG A 81 4.74 -1.95 16.17
N VAL A 82 4.79 -0.94 15.34
CA VAL A 82 6.00 -0.18 15.06
C VAL A 82 6.25 0.78 16.24
N PRO A 83 7.48 0.92 16.78
CA PRO A 83 7.76 1.79 17.93
C PRO A 83 7.75 3.26 17.51
N VAL A 84 6.56 3.80 17.25
CA VAL A 84 6.35 5.15 16.66
C VAL A 84 6.86 6.29 17.54
N LEU A 85 7.07 6.05 18.83
CA LEU A 85 7.66 7.04 19.76
C LEU A 85 9.19 7.02 19.79
N ALA A 86 9.83 6.09 19.06
CA ALA A 86 11.28 6.03 18.99
C ALA A 86 11.86 7.20 18.17
N HIS A 87 12.98 7.73 18.58
CA HIS A 87 13.76 8.74 17.85
C HIS A 87 12.99 10.03 17.48
N LEU A 88 12.00 10.46 18.28
CA LEU A 88 11.13 11.60 17.96
C LEU A 88 11.90 12.89 17.64
N ASP A 89 13.00 13.17 18.33
CA ASP A 89 13.80 14.37 18.06
C ASP A 89 14.45 14.32 16.67
N THR A 90 14.87 13.13 16.24
CA THR A 90 15.38 12.93 14.88
C THR A 90 14.26 13.04 13.85
N VAL A 91 13.08 12.47 14.14
CA VAL A 91 11.90 12.63 13.28
C VAL A 91 11.51 14.10 13.12
N ARG A 92 11.54 14.88 14.20
CA ARG A 92 11.26 16.34 14.14
C ARG A 92 12.25 17.07 13.23
N ARG A 93 13.54 16.71 13.25
CA ARG A 93 14.52 17.28 12.30
C ARG A 93 14.19 16.91 10.86
N TRP A 94 13.78 15.66 10.60
CA TRP A 94 13.34 15.21 9.27
C TRP A 94 12.05 15.89 8.83
N ARG A 95 11.13 16.21 9.75
CA ARG A 95 9.85 16.87 9.45
C ARG A 95 10.01 18.26 8.84
N ALA A 96 11.11 18.96 9.15
CA ALA A 96 11.31 20.34 8.71
C ALA A 96 11.29 20.47 7.19
N GLY A 97 10.23 21.11 6.64
CA GLY A 97 10.05 21.37 5.21
C GLY A 97 9.69 20.13 4.36
N ARG A 98 9.26 19.01 4.98
CA ARG A 98 8.93 17.75 4.26
C ARG A 98 7.53 17.27 4.61
N THR A 99 6.89 16.62 3.64
CA THR A 99 5.68 15.82 3.87
C THR A 99 6.04 14.45 4.44
N MET A 100 5.23 13.98 5.39
CA MET A 100 5.52 12.77 6.14
C MET A 100 4.43 11.72 5.93
N ASN A 101 4.78 10.61 5.31
CA ASN A 101 3.98 9.39 5.30
C ASN A 101 4.49 8.47 6.40
N TRP A 102 3.60 8.04 7.29
CA TRP A 102 3.92 7.05 8.32
C TRP A 102 3.27 5.71 7.97
N HIS A 103 4.07 4.68 7.84
CA HIS A 103 3.58 3.31 7.73
C HIS A 103 3.71 2.66 9.09
N VAL A 104 2.63 2.73 9.85
CA VAL A 104 2.54 2.21 11.22
C VAL A 104 1.88 0.84 11.24
N GLY A 105 2.18 0.05 12.24
CA GLY A 105 1.38 -1.12 12.59
C GLY A 105 0.21 -0.71 13.49
N PHE A 106 -0.06 -1.50 14.51
CA PHE A 106 -1.04 -1.13 15.54
C PHE A 106 -0.50 -0.03 16.43
N VAL A 107 -1.35 0.93 16.78
CA VAL A 107 -1.00 2.09 17.62
C VAL A 107 -2.10 2.37 18.64
N THR A 108 -1.78 3.15 19.67
CA THR A 108 -2.75 3.65 20.66
C THR A 108 -3.11 5.12 20.39
N ASP A 109 -4.17 5.60 21.03
CA ASP A 109 -4.54 7.02 21.02
C ASP A 109 -3.39 7.91 21.54
N ASP A 110 -2.77 7.57 22.68
CA ASP A 110 -1.66 8.35 23.28
C ASP A 110 -0.44 8.43 22.33
N GLU A 111 -0.15 7.36 21.60
CA GLU A 111 0.92 7.37 20.58
C GLU A 111 0.55 8.31 19.43
N MET A 112 -0.69 8.22 18.95
CA MET A 112 -1.15 9.09 17.87
C MET A 112 -1.22 10.55 18.31
N ASP A 113 -1.68 10.86 19.54
CA ASP A 113 -1.63 12.22 20.10
C ASP A 113 -0.20 12.79 20.07
N THR A 114 0.77 11.96 20.38
CA THR A 114 2.19 12.37 20.40
C THR A 114 2.76 12.63 19.00
N ILE A 115 2.45 11.76 18.02
CA ILE A 115 3.05 11.84 16.67
C ILE A 115 2.21 12.64 15.67
N ALA A 116 0.94 12.94 15.95
CA ALA A 116 0.04 13.63 15.01
C ALA A 116 0.63 14.92 14.41
N PRO A 117 1.37 15.78 15.13
CA PRO A 117 2.02 16.95 14.53
C PRO A 117 3.11 16.63 13.51
N LEU A 118 3.55 15.36 13.46
CA LEU A 118 4.62 14.86 12.60
C LEU A 118 4.08 14.02 11.44
N VAL A 119 2.75 13.91 11.29
CA VAL A 119 2.09 13.02 10.31
C VAL A 119 1.26 13.85 9.34
N ASP A 120 1.45 13.66 8.03
CA ASP A 120 0.55 14.19 7.00
C ASP A 120 -0.37 13.09 6.46
N THR A 121 0.17 11.89 6.29
CA THR A 121 -0.56 10.72 5.79
C THR A 121 -0.12 9.48 6.54
N VAL A 122 -1.05 8.57 6.76
CA VAL A 122 -0.76 7.24 7.30
C VAL A 122 -1.02 6.19 6.23
N SER A 123 -0.06 5.31 6.01
CA SER A 123 -0.21 4.04 5.30
C SER A 123 -0.50 2.94 6.33
N PHE A 124 -1.52 2.12 6.09
CA PHE A 124 -1.91 1.06 7.01
C PHE A 124 -2.30 -0.20 6.24
N ASP A 125 -1.55 -1.29 6.46
CA ASP A 125 -1.91 -2.59 5.89
C ASP A 125 -3.22 -3.07 6.51
N PHE A 126 -4.19 -3.44 5.65
CA PHE A 126 -5.52 -3.88 6.07
C PHE A 126 -5.77 -5.30 5.60
N VAL A 127 -6.11 -6.18 6.53
CA VAL A 127 -6.40 -7.60 6.27
C VAL A 127 -7.85 -7.91 6.61
N GLY A 128 -8.54 -8.60 5.70
CA GLY A 128 -9.99 -8.80 5.76
C GLY A 128 -10.46 -10.09 6.44
N ASP A 129 -9.56 -10.98 6.88
CA ASP A 129 -9.94 -12.21 7.57
C ASP A 129 -8.91 -12.70 8.59
N ASP A 130 -9.40 -13.32 9.67
CA ASP A 130 -8.58 -13.80 10.79
C ASP A 130 -7.67 -14.98 10.40
N ALA A 131 -8.05 -15.78 9.41
CA ALA A 131 -7.25 -16.92 8.97
C ALA A 131 -5.97 -16.43 8.30
N THR A 132 -6.08 -15.41 7.45
CA THR A 132 -4.93 -14.74 6.81
C THR A 132 -4.04 -14.06 7.85
N ILE A 133 -4.61 -13.39 8.85
CA ILE A 133 -3.84 -12.75 9.92
C ILE A 133 -2.99 -13.79 10.66
N ARG A 134 -3.58 -14.87 11.12
CA ARG A 134 -2.86 -15.95 11.83
C ARG A 134 -1.81 -16.63 10.97
N GLU A 135 -2.16 -16.96 9.72
CA GLU A 135 -1.25 -17.71 8.83
C GLU A 135 -0.05 -16.86 8.42
N VAL A 136 -0.29 -15.60 8.03
CA VAL A 136 0.74 -14.75 7.43
C VAL A 136 1.59 -14.05 8.47
N TYR A 137 0.97 -13.47 9.49
CA TYR A 137 1.66 -12.66 10.50
C TYR A 137 1.99 -13.43 11.78
N GLY A 138 1.30 -14.54 12.06
CA GLY A 138 1.52 -15.36 13.25
C GLY A 138 1.15 -14.63 14.55
N THR A 139 0.22 -13.67 14.50
CA THR A 139 -0.23 -12.89 15.66
C THR A 139 -1.63 -13.29 16.09
N GLU A 140 -1.98 -12.98 17.36
CA GLU A 140 -3.34 -13.16 17.89
C GLU A 140 -4.29 -12.01 17.51
N ARG A 141 -3.87 -11.12 16.63
CA ARG A 141 -4.74 -10.04 16.12
C ARG A 141 -5.90 -10.61 15.32
N THR A 142 -6.98 -9.84 15.33
CA THR A 142 -8.22 -10.17 14.60
C THR A 142 -8.55 -9.06 13.61
N VAL A 143 -9.46 -9.32 12.70
CA VAL A 143 -10.01 -8.28 11.78
C VAL A 143 -10.56 -7.10 12.58
N GLN A 144 -11.13 -7.33 13.78
CA GLN A 144 -11.63 -6.24 14.61
C GLN A 144 -10.51 -5.29 15.05
N ASP A 145 -9.31 -5.81 15.37
CA ASP A 145 -8.15 -4.96 15.70
C ASP A 145 -7.76 -4.06 14.50
N TYR A 146 -7.82 -4.59 13.27
CA TYR A 146 -7.56 -3.80 12.06
C TYR A 146 -8.62 -2.72 11.84
N ILE A 147 -9.89 -3.03 12.04
CA ILE A 147 -11.01 -2.08 11.95
C ILE A 147 -10.83 -0.95 12.97
N ASP A 148 -10.56 -1.30 14.22
CA ASP A 148 -10.44 -0.32 15.30
C ASP A 148 -9.20 0.56 15.15
N THR A 149 -8.07 -0.03 14.72
CA THR A 149 -6.86 0.75 14.41
C THR A 149 -7.09 1.68 13.21
N TYR A 150 -7.75 1.21 12.15
CA TYR A 150 -8.05 2.05 10.99
C TYR A 150 -8.97 3.23 11.37
N ARG A 151 -10.00 2.99 12.19
CA ARG A 151 -10.87 4.05 12.73
C ARG A 151 -10.09 5.06 13.58
N LEU A 152 -9.19 4.55 14.43
CA LEU A 152 -8.30 5.37 15.25
C LEU A 152 -7.46 6.30 14.38
N LEU A 153 -6.71 5.73 13.44
CA LEU A 153 -5.79 6.49 12.57
C LEU A 153 -6.50 7.62 11.80
N ARG A 154 -7.71 7.35 11.30
CA ARG A 154 -8.50 8.34 10.54
C ARG A 154 -8.95 9.55 11.36
N ARG A 155 -8.94 9.48 12.68
CA ARG A 155 -9.21 10.65 13.54
C ARG A 155 -8.07 11.65 13.54
N TYR A 156 -6.85 11.19 13.24
CA TYR A 156 -5.63 11.97 13.35
C TYR A 156 -5.07 12.46 12.01
N ALA A 157 -5.16 11.64 10.98
CA ALA A 157 -4.58 11.95 9.69
C ALA A 157 -5.33 11.27 8.54
N ARG A 158 -5.08 11.77 7.33
CA ARG A 158 -5.46 11.07 6.10
C ARG A 158 -4.84 9.68 6.10
N THR A 159 -5.66 8.63 6.11
CA THR A 159 -5.20 7.25 6.21
C THR A 159 -5.57 6.47 4.96
N LEU A 160 -4.56 5.94 4.27
CA LEU A 160 -4.76 5.09 3.10
C LEU A 160 -4.53 3.62 3.49
N PRO A 161 -5.58 2.80 3.44
CA PRO A 161 -5.44 1.37 3.63
C PRO A 161 -4.71 0.75 2.44
N HIS A 162 -3.84 -0.23 2.74
CA HIS A 162 -3.13 -1.04 1.77
C HIS A 162 -3.69 -2.47 1.84
N VAL A 163 -4.15 -2.98 0.72
CA VAL A 163 -4.61 -4.38 0.59
C VAL A 163 -3.65 -5.11 -0.32
N THR A 164 -2.99 -6.13 0.22
CA THR A 164 -2.06 -6.97 -0.55
C THR A 164 -2.79 -8.14 -1.19
N VAL A 165 -2.90 -8.12 -2.49
CA VAL A 165 -3.55 -9.17 -3.30
C VAL A 165 -2.67 -10.42 -3.31
N GLY A 166 -3.25 -11.57 -2.99
CA GLY A 166 -2.54 -12.84 -2.89
C GLY A 166 -1.66 -12.95 -1.65
N LEU A 167 -1.98 -12.25 -0.56
CA LEU A 167 -1.17 -12.20 0.67
C LEU A 167 -0.88 -13.59 1.25
N ARG A 168 -1.77 -14.58 1.04
CA ARG A 168 -1.58 -15.99 1.43
C ARG A 168 -0.76 -16.78 0.42
N GLY A 169 0.41 -16.28 0.07
CA GLY A 169 1.32 -16.96 -0.86
C GLY A 169 0.79 -17.07 -2.28
N GLY A 170 0.09 -16.04 -2.75
CA GLY A 170 -0.50 -15.95 -4.09
C GLY A 170 -1.98 -16.33 -4.18
N GLU A 171 -2.53 -16.96 -3.14
CA GLU A 171 -3.94 -17.34 -3.08
C GLU A 171 -4.79 -16.13 -2.65
N LEU A 172 -5.90 -15.91 -3.36
CA LEU A 172 -6.89 -14.90 -2.96
C LEU A 172 -7.73 -15.43 -1.81
N GLY A 173 -8.17 -14.53 -0.92
CA GLY A 173 -9.01 -14.90 0.24
C GLY A 173 -9.52 -13.67 0.98
N HIS A 174 -8.64 -12.95 1.63
CA HIS A 174 -8.99 -11.82 2.49
C HIS A 174 -9.40 -10.55 1.73
N GLU A 175 -9.11 -10.46 0.44
CA GLU A 175 -9.21 -9.22 -0.35
C GLU A 175 -10.65 -8.73 -0.47
N LEU A 176 -11.59 -9.62 -0.85
CA LEU A 176 -12.99 -9.24 -0.98
C LEU A 176 -13.61 -8.84 0.37
N PRO A 177 -13.45 -9.61 1.47
CA PRO A 177 -13.81 -9.14 2.80
C PRO A 177 -13.17 -7.80 3.19
N ALA A 178 -11.89 -7.58 2.88
CA ALA A 178 -11.22 -6.31 3.13
C ALA A 178 -11.87 -5.15 2.37
N LEU A 179 -12.18 -5.34 1.08
CA LEU A 179 -12.87 -4.33 0.27
C LEU A 179 -14.29 -4.02 0.80
N GLU A 180 -15.01 -5.02 1.31
CA GLU A 180 -16.34 -4.84 1.92
C GLU A 180 -16.25 -4.00 3.17
N LEU A 181 -15.39 -4.39 4.11
CA LEU A 181 -15.16 -3.65 5.35
C LEU A 181 -14.70 -2.22 5.10
N LEU A 182 -13.73 -2.03 4.20
CA LEU A 182 -13.23 -0.71 3.84
C LEU A 182 -14.29 0.17 3.15
N HIS A 183 -15.21 -0.43 2.40
CA HIS A 183 -16.33 0.29 1.81
C HIS A 183 -17.31 0.80 2.89
N GLU A 184 -17.61 -0.02 3.90
CA GLU A 184 -18.45 0.36 5.04
C GLU A 184 -17.79 1.42 5.92
N LEU A 185 -16.46 1.30 6.15
CA LEU A 185 -15.68 2.24 6.95
C LEU A 185 -15.47 3.58 6.24
N GLY A 186 -15.55 3.59 4.92
CA GLY A 186 -15.19 4.73 4.07
C GLY A 186 -13.67 4.88 3.96
N VAL A 187 -13.18 5.30 2.78
CA VAL A 187 -11.76 5.50 2.52
C VAL A 187 -11.54 6.74 1.67
N ASP A 188 -10.39 7.43 1.87
CA ASP A 188 -9.98 8.59 1.07
C ASP A 188 -9.09 8.20 -0.12
N GLY A 189 -8.70 6.95 -0.19
CA GLY A 189 -7.91 6.31 -1.23
C GLY A 189 -7.67 4.85 -0.84
N LEU A 190 -7.42 3.98 -1.81
CA LEU A 190 -7.14 2.56 -1.58
C LEU A 190 -5.90 2.15 -2.37
N VAL A 191 -4.91 1.65 -1.65
CA VAL A 191 -3.68 1.13 -2.26
C VAL A 191 -3.78 -0.39 -2.39
N LEU A 192 -3.60 -0.89 -3.61
CA LEU A 192 -3.50 -2.30 -3.90
C LEU A 192 -2.03 -2.66 -4.10
N LEU A 193 -1.57 -3.63 -3.35
CA LEU A 193 -0.26 -4.26 -3.47
C LEU A 193 -0.45 -5.67 -4.01
N VAL A 194 0.62 -6.31 -4.45
CA VAL A 194 0.58 -7.70 -4.91
C VAL A 194 1.66 -8.49 -4.20
N PHE A 195 1.30 -9.65 -3.70
CA PHE A 195 2.25 -10.57 -3.10
C PHE A 195 3.45 -10.82 -4.03
N MET A 196 4.63 -10.79 -3.44
CA MET A 196 5.89 -11.15 -4.09
C MET A 196 6.58 -12.24 -3.26
N PRO A 197 6.97 -13.37 -3.87
CA PRO A 197 7.82 -14.33 -3.18
C PRO A 197 9.14 -13.65 -2.77
N THR A 198 9.48 -13.77 -1.49
CA THR A 198 10.66 -13.12 -0.92
C THR A 198 11.65 -14.20 -0.45
N PRO A 199 12.89 -14.23 -0.95
CA PRO A 199 13.88 -15.21 -0.54
C PRO A 199 14.07 -15.25 0.98
N GLY A 200 14.22 -16.45 1.54
CA GLY A 200 14.41 -16.67 2.98
C GLY A 200 13.14 -16.60 3.82
N THR A 201 11.97 -16.41 3.22
CA THR A 201 10.68 -16.43 3.92
C THR A 201 9.95 -17.75 3.74
N ARG A 202 8.91 -18.00 4.56
CA ARG A 202 8.03 -19.19 4.41
C ARG A 202 7.35 -19.27 3.03
N TYR A 203 7.17 -18.13 2.34
CA TYR A 203 6.55 -18.05 1.02
C TYR A 203 7.55 -17.82 -0.13
N ALA A 204 8.84 -18.07 0.10
CA ALA A 204 9.89 -17.87 -0.91
C ALA A 204 9.63 -18.62 -2.24
N GLU A 205 9.05 -19.83 -2.15
CA GLU A 205 8.79 -20.71 -3.30
C GLU A 205 7.33 -20.62 -3.81
N ARG A 206 6.53 -19.74 -3.25
CA ARG A 206 5.15 -19.50 -3.72
C ARG A 206 5.16 -18.65 -4.98
N LEU A 207 4.10 -18.76 -5.78
CA LEU A 207 3.91 -17.92 -6.97
C LEU A 207 3.02 -16.71 -6.65
N PRO A 208 3.26 -15.54 -7.24
CA PRO A 208 2.30 -14.45 -7.15
C PRO A 208 0.97 -14.82 -7.81
N PRO A 209 -0.14 -14.15 -7.46
CA PRO A 209 -1.42 -14.36 -8.14
C PRO A 209 -1.30 -14.01 -9.62
N GLU A 210 -2.04 -14.71 -10.48
CA GLU A 210 -2.05 -14.41 -11.91
C GLU A 210 -2.50 -12.96 -12.18
N PRO A 211 -1.87 -12.25 -13.13
CA PRO A 211 -2.21 -10.86 -13.45
C PRO A 211 -3.69 -10.61 -13.73
N ASP A 212 -4.36 -11.55 -14.38
CA ASP A 212 -5.80 -11.46 -14.69
C ASP A 212 -6.67 -11.48 -13.44
N LEU A 213 -6.31 -12.29 -12.43
CA LEU A 213 -7.03 -12.32 -11.15
C LEU A 213 -6.85 -11.00 -10.38
N VAL A 214 -5.65 -10.43 -10.42
CA VAL A 214 -5.38 -9.12 -9.81
C VAL A 214 -6.15 -8.03 -10.53
N ALA A 215 -6.18 -8.05 -11.85
CA ALA A 215 -6.93 -7.09 -12.65
C ALA A 215 -8.44 -7.19 -12.41
N ASP A 216 -8.97 -8.38 -12.26
CA ASP A 216 -10.38 -8.61 -11.88
C ASP A 216 -10.69 -8.00 -10.51
N LEU A 217 -9.81 -8.19 -9.53
CA LEU A 217 -9.97 -7.59 -8.21
C LEU A 217 -9.91 -6.04 -8.26
N ILE A 218 -8.98 -5.47 -9.06
CA ILE A 218 -8.92 -4.02 -9.28
C ILE A 218 -10.22 -3.52 -9.90
N ALA A 219 -10.78 -4.23 -10.88
CA ALA A 219 -12.06 -3.86 -11.50
C ALA A 219 -13.22 -3.92 -10.49
N GLN A 220 -13.27 -4.94 -9.64
CA GLN A 220 -14.26 -5.04 -8.56
C GLN A 220 -14.09 -3.89 -7.54
N ALA A 221 -12.84 -3.57 -7.16
CA ALA A 221 -12.55 -2.42 -6.31
C ALA A 221 -13.03 -1.11 -6.95
N ARG A 222 -12.78 -0.89 -8.26
CA ARG A 222 -13.26 0.32 -8.98
C ARG A 222 -14.78 0.42 -8.98
N MET A 223 -15.49 -0.68 -9.21
CA MET A 223 -16.96 -0.68 -9.19
C MET A 223 -17.51 -0.37 -7.79
N ARG A 224 -16.86 -0.84 -6.72
CA ARG A 224 -17.25 -0.60 -5.34
C ARG A 224 -16.88 0.81 -4.85
N PHE A 225 -15.71 1.29 -5.22
CA PHE A 225 -15.15 2.59 -4.84
C PHE A 225 -15.18 3.57 -6.00
N ALA A 226 -16.38 3.82 -6.56
CA ALA A 226 -16.55 4.58 -7.80
C ALA A 226 -15.89 5.97 -7.77
N ARG A 227 -15.84 6.64 -6.62
CA ARG A 227 -15.32 8.01 -6.43
C ARG A 227 -14.03 8.08 -5.61
N VAL A 228 -13.46 6.95 -5.25
CA VAL A 228 -12.24 6.87 -4.44
C VAL A 228 -11.04 6.63 -5.34
N PRO A 229 -9.94 7.37 -5.21
CA PRO A 229 -8.72 7.10 -5.96
C PRO A 229 -8.16 5.71 -5.62
N LEU A 230 -7.85 4.92 -6.65
CA LEU A 230 -7.21 3.62 -6.53
C LEU A 230 -5.74 3.72 -6.96
N TYR A 231 -4.88 3.10 -6.17
CA TYR A 231 -3.44 3.13 -6.35
C TYR A 231 -2.92 1.70 -6.56
N LEU A 232 -2.09 1.48 -7.57
CA LEU A 232 -1.27 0.28 -7.68
C LEU A 232 0.11 0.60 -7.12
N GLY A 233 0.37 0.09 -5.90
CA GLY A 233 1.52 0.45 -5.10
C GLY A 233 2.85 -0.13 -5.59
N CYS A 234 3.91 0.14 -4.84
CA CYS A 234 5.29 -0.24 -5.23
C CYS A 234 5.55 -1.75 -5.10
N MET A 235 4.92 -2.42 -4.13
CA MET A 235 5.04 -3.86 -3.92
C MET A 235 4.20 -4.62 -4.94
N ARG A 236 4.83 -5.11 -5.97
CA ARG A 236 4.33 -6.11 -6.91
C ARG A 236 5.50 -6.70 -7.70
N PRO A 237 5.39 -7.94 -8.20
CA PRO A 237 6.46 -8.57 -8.98
C PRO A 237 6.93 -7.69 -10.13
N LYS A 238 8.23 -7.75 -10.45
CA LYS A 238 8.87 -6.92 -11.48
C LYS A 238 8.89 -7.63 -12.85
N GLY A 239 9.44 -6.95 -13.85
CA GLY A 239 9.67 -7.51 -15.20
C GLY A 239 8.38 -7.84 -15.91
N SER A 240 8.30 -9.03 -16.52
CA SER A 240 7.17 -9.49 -17.35
C SER A 240 5.83 -9.45 -16.60
N TYR A 241 5.83 -9.64 -15.30
CA TYR A 241 4.62 -9.56 -14.49
C TYR A 241 4.00 -8.15 -14.56
N ARG A 242 4.83 -7.09 -14.41
CA ARG A 242 4.35 -5.70 -14.55
C ARG A 242 3.91 -5.40 -15.97
N ASP A 243 4.59 -5.98 -16.96
CA ASP A 243 4.23 -5.77 -18.37
C ASP A 243 2.84 -6.36 -18.70
N GLN A 244 2.41 -7.37 -17.95
CA GLN A 244 1.08 -7.97 -18.07
C GLN A 244 0.05 -7.24 -17.19
N LEU A 245 0.33 -7.07 -15.90
CA LEU A 245 -0.64 -6.51 -14.94
C LEU A 245 -0.91 -5.03 -15.17
N ASP A 246 0.13 -4.20 -15.33
CA ASP A 246 -0.03 -2.74 -15.30
C ASP A 246 -0.98 -2.22 -16.40
N PRO A 247 -0.93 -2.71 -17.68
CA PRO A 247 -1.92 -2.30 -18.68
C PRO A 247 -3.35 -2.73 -18.34
N LEU A 248 -3.54 -3.90 -17.73
CA LEU A 248 -4.85 -4.36 -17.27
C LEU A 248 -5.35 -3.47 -16.11
N ALA A 249 -4.46 -3.07 -15.19
CA ALA A 249 -4.80 -2.15 -14.12
C ALA A 249 -5.25 -0.77 -14.64
N VAL A 250 -4.62 -0.27 -15.69
CA VAL A 250 -5.08 0.96 -16.36
C VAL A 250 -6.51 0.79 -16.88
N ARG A 251 -6.80 -0.33 -17.59
CA ARG A 251 -8.15 -0.66 -18.09
C ARG A 251 -9.14 -0.86 -16.94
N ALA A 252 -8.71 -1.43 -15.81
CA ALA A 252 -9.52 -1.57 -14.60
C ALA A 252 -9.78 -0.23 -13.86
N GLY A 253 -9.26 0.88 -14.38
CA GLY A 253 -9.56 2.22 -13.87
C GLY A 253 -8.71 2.68 -12.71
N ILE A 254 -7.47 2.20 -12.57
CA ILE A 254 -6.51 2.70 -11.59
C ILE A 254 -6.21 4.20 -11.82
N ASN A 255 -5.95 4.95 -10.76
CA ASN A 255 -5.63 6.39 -10.84
C ASN A 255 -4.13 6.66 -10.74
N VAL A 256 -3.41 5.86 -9.98
CA VAL A 256 -1.98 6.04 -9.70
C VAL A 256 -1.26 4.69 -9.83
N ILE A 257 -0.15 4.66 -10.55
CA ILE A 257 0.73 3.48 -10.61
C ILE A 257 2.15 3.89 -10.21
N VAL A 258 2.73 3.15 -9.27
CA VAL A 258 4.12 3.34 -8.87
C VAL A 258 5.05 2.64 -9.85
N SER A 259 6.02 3.34 -10.42
CA SER A 259 6.97 2.81 -11.40
C SER A 259 6.30 1.98 -12.51
N PRO A 260 5.42 2.61 -13.33
CA PRO A 260 4.63 1.92 -14.34
C PRO A 260 5.48 1.26 -15.42
N SER A 261 5.02 0.12 -15.92
CA SER A 261 5.62 -0.55 -17.07
C SER A 261 5.46 0.27 -18.35
N ARG A 262 6.24 -0.07 -19.38
CA ARG A 262 6.08 0.56 -20.71
C ARG A 262 4.71 0.27 -21.33
N PRO A 263 4.20 -0.99 -21.30
CA PRO A 263 2.85 -1.30 -21.77
C PRO A 263 1.75 -0.48 -21.08
N ALA A 264 1.83 -0.25 -19.76
CA ALA A 264 0.87 0.59 -19.05
C ALA A 264 0.79 2.01 -19.60
N ARG A 265 1.95 2.62 -19.87
CA ARG A 265 2.00 3.98 -20.45
C ARG A 265 1.41 4.03 -21.85
N GLN A 266 1.63 2.99 -22.66
CA GLN A 266 1.02 2.86 -23.98
C GLN A 266 -0.50 2.71 -23.89
N THR A 267 -0.99 1.83 -23.01
CA THR A 267 -2.43 1.64 -22.78
C THR A 267 -3.10 2.93 -22.31
N ALA A 268 -2.48 3.67 -21.37
CA ALA A 268 -3.01 4.95 -20.91
C ALA A 268 -3.15 5.96 -22.06
N SER A 269 -2.13 6.05 -22.92
CA SER A 269 -2.18 6.91 -24.11
C SER A 269 -3.26 6.50 -25.10
N GLN A 270 -3.42 5.20 -25.34
CA GLN A 270 -4.48 4.66 -26.22
C GLN A 270 -5.89 4.94 -25.69
N LEU A 271 -6.04 4.97 -24.37
CA LEU A 271 -7.30 5.32 -23.69
C LEU A 271 -7.52 6.85 -23.54
N GLY A 272 -6.63 7.67 -24.08
CA GLY A 272 -6.74 9.12 -24.05
C GLY A 272 -6.35 9.77 -22.72
N LEU A 273 -5.67 9.04 -21.82
CA LEU A 273 -5.25 9.61 -20.55
C LEU A 273 -3.99 10.49 -20.70
N SER A 274 -4.04 11.70 -20.16
CA SER A 274 -2.87 12.53 -19.90
C SER A 274 -2.10 11.99 -18.68
N ALA A 275 -0.77 12.08 -18.72
CA ALA A 275 0.07 11.52 -17.67
C ALA A 275 0.68 12.64 -16.81
N ARG A 276 0.36 12.64 -15.52
CA ARG A 276 1.05 13.42 -14.50
C ARG A 276 2.19 12.59 -13.90
N LYS A 277 3.34 13.19 -13.66
CA LYS A 277 4.46 12.53 -12.93
C LYS A 277 4.53 13.10 -11.51
N MET A 278 4.74 12.20 -10.56
CA MET A 278 4.99 12.49 -9.16
C MET A 278 6.30 11.84 -8.74
N ARG A 279 7.10 12.54 -7.92
CA ARG A 279 8.42 12.07 -7.48
C ARG A 279 8.46 11.63 -6.02
N GLU A 280 7.37 11.79 -5.31
CA GLU A 280 7.16 11.35 -3.93
C GLU A 280 6.43 9.99 -3.86
N CYS A 281 6.31 9.48 -2.63
CA CYS A 281 5.50 8.30 -2.31
C CYS A 281 4.06 8.50 -2.81
N CYS A 282 3.48 7.48 -3.42
CA CYS A 282 2.18 7.56 -4.11
C CYS A 282 1.01 8.02 -3.23
N VAL A 283 1.14 7.94 -1.94
CA VAL A 283 0.09 8.32 -0.97
C VAL A 283 0.17 9.78 -0.50
N LEU A 284 1.21 10.52 -0.92
CA LEU A 284 1.43 11.93 -0.57
C LEU A 284 0.79 12.93 -1.51
#